data_3399e66d16aa433e6ca9f55d62f54622
#
_entry.id   3399e66d16aa433e6ca9f55d62f54622
#
_cell.length_a   1.000
_cell.length_b   1.000
_cell.length_c   1.000
_cell.angle_alpha   90.00
_cell.angle_beta   90.00
_cell.angle_gamma   90.00
#
_symmetry.space_group_name_H-M   'P 1'
#
loop_
_entity.id
_entity.type
_entity.pdbx_description
1 polymer ?
#
loop_
_entity_poly.entity_id
_entity_poly.type
_entity_poly.pdbx_seq_one_letter_code
_entity_poly.pdbx_strand_id
1 'polypeptide(L)'
;LDVLGTHIKNGQSLSDLAQFLSGTNLFFGDVYNDEFPGLFAQSFVENLVGGRVSADNKTWAINYISDRISAGATQADVISELTQALSAIPESDPDWGQASTYHNTGIAVKIVSRLTGNTITAEEAGSAVNYILDQIASGQTIGAMVEWAITALDSIDHSDPTWGDAAALFDNRIEVSRYYSVDKIGTVPSLLILQNLLT
;
A
#
# COMPACT_ATOMS: atom_id res chain seq x y z
N LEU A 1 -1.69 -17.68 4.93
CA LEU A 1 -1.35 -17.00 6.21
C LEU A 1 -0.10 -17.60 6.85
N ASP A 2 0.08 -18.93 6.81
CA ASP A 2 1.27 -19.61 7.30
C ASP A 2 2.55 -19.17 6.54
N VAL A 3 2.41 -18.91 5.25
CA VAL A 3 3.49 -18.41 4.40
C VAL A 3 3.91 -17.00 4.83
N LEU A 4 2.97 -16.10 5.10
CA LEU A 4 3.25 -14.73 5.55
C LEU A 4 3.95 -14.72 6.91
N GLY A 5 3.45 -15.53 7.85
CA GLY A 5 4.08 -15.72 9.16
C GLY A 5 5.50 -16.28 9.06
N THR A 6 5.75 -17.15 8.08
CA THR A 6 7.08 -17.69 7.82
C THR A 6 8.03 -16.63 7.27
N HIS A 7 7.55 -15.77 6.36
CA HIS A 7 8.34 -14.67 5.81
C HIS A 7 8.73 -13.65 6.90
N ILE A 8 7.78 -13.30 7.78
CA ILE A 8 8.04 -12.41 8.94
C ILE A 8 9.07 -13.05 9.89
N LYS A 9 8.91 -14.32 10.24
CA LYS A 9 9.85 -15.05 11.11
C LYS A 9 11.24 -15.17 10.52
N ASN A 10 11.36 -15.19 9.21
CA ASN A 10 12.63 -15.25 8.49
C ASN A 10 13.30 -13.86 8.33
N GLY A 11 12.72 -12.81 8.91
CA GLY A 11 13.29 -11.47 8.91
C GLY A 11 13.19 -10.75 7.56
N GLN A 12 12.23 -11.15 6.70
CA GLN A 12 12.00 -10.42 5.46
C GLN A 12 11.40 -9.05 5.77
N SER A 13 11.83 -8.04 5.02
CA SER A 13 11.35 -6.68 5.17
C SER A 13 9.85 -6.57 4.80
N LEU A 14 9.17 -5.54 5.31
CA LEU A 14 7.79 -5.26 4.90
C LEU A 14 7.67 -4.96 3.40
N SER A 15 8.74 -4.46 2.78
CA SER A 15 8.84 -4.30 1.32
C SER A 15 8.78 -5.64 0.60
N ASP A 16 9.53 -6.65 1.08
CA ASP A 16 9.50 -8.01 0.52
C ASP A 16 8.13 -8.66 0.71
N LEU A 17 7.48 -8.41 1.86
CA LEU A 17 6.11 -8.86 2.14
C LEU A 17 5.08 -8.20 1.22
N ALA A 18 5.20 -6.91 0.98
CA ALA A 18 4.31 -6.19 0.05
C ALA A 18 4.48 -6.71 -1.38
N GLN A 19 5.71 -6.97 -1.79
CA GLN A 19 6.02 -7.58 -3.09
C GLN A 19 5.47 -9.02 -3.18
N PHE A 20 5.64 -9.82 -2.13
CA PHE A 20 5.06 -11.16 -2.07
C PHE A 20 3.53 -11.13 -2.17
N LEU A 21 2.85 -10.27 -1.38
CA LEU A 21 1.39 -10.14 -1.39
C LEU A 21 0.86 -9.69 -2.74
N SER A 22 1.54 -8.73 -3.40
CA SER A 22 1.17 -8.27 -4.73
C SER A 22 1.33 -9.35 -5.81
N GLY A 23 2.12 -10.38 -5.57
CA GLY A 23 2.27 -11.55 -6.43
C GLY A 23 1.26 -12.68 -6.18
N THR A 24 0.35 -12.54 -5.19
CA THR A 24 -0.63 -13.58 -4.89
C THR A 24 -1.88 -13.48 -5.77
N ASN A 25 -2.48 -14.63 -6.10
CA ASN A 25 -3.75 -14.68 -6.81
C ASN A 25 -4.89 -13.94 -6.08
N LEU A 26 -4.81 -13.80 -4.75
CA LEU A 26 -5.75 -13.01 -3.95
C LEU A 26 -5.76 -11.54 -4.37
N PHE A 27 -4.58 -10.97 -4.62
CA PHE A 27 -4.48 -9.57 -5.05
C PHE A 27 -4.99 -9.42 -6.49
N PHE A 28 -4.58 -10.31 -7.40
CA PHE A 28 -4.95 -10.23 -8.80
C PHE A 28 -6.35 -10.76 -9.09
N GLY A 29 -6.77 -11.87 -8.46
CA GLY A 29 -8.11 -12.41 -8.63
C GLY A 29 -9.22 -11.49 -8.10
N ASP A 30 -9.00 -10.88 -6.93
CA ASP A 30 -10.02 -10.03 -6.28
C ASP A 30 -9.95 -8.56 -6.72
N VAL A 31 -8.77 -8.04 -7.09
CA VAL A 31 -8.60 -6.62 -7.45
C VAL A 31 -8.64 -6.40 -8.97
N TYR A 32 -7.98 -7.26 -9.74
CA TYR A 32 -7.86 -7.11 -11.20
C TYR A 32 -8.56 -8.22 -12.00
N ASN A 33 -9.19 -9.18 -11.33
CA ASN A 33 -10.11 -10.17 -11.88
C ASN A 33 -9.57 -10.94 -13.11
N ASP A 34 -8.31 -11.41 -13.05
CA ASP A 34 -7.61 -12.18 -14.12
C ASP A 34 -7.68 -11.50 -15.51
N GLU A 35 -7.65 -10.18 -15.55
CA GLU A 35 -7.75 -9.43 -16.78
C GLU A 35 -6.63 -9.80 -17.79
N PHE A 36 -7.00 -9.87 -19.07
CA PHE A 36 -6.02 -9.98 -20.15
C PHE A 36 -4.97 -8.87 -20.05
N PRO A 37 -3.70 -9.11 -20.40
CA PRO A 37 -2.61 -8.14 -20.21
C PRO A 37 -2.91 -6.73 -20.72
N GLY A 38 -3.62 -6.58 -21.83
CA GLY A 38 -3.97 -5.29 -22.37
C GLY A 38 -5.06 -4.56 -21.58
N LEU A 39 -6.05 -5.27 -21.07
CA LEU A 39 -7.08 -4.71 -20.19
C LEU A 39 -6.49 -4.35 -18.82
N PHE A 40 -5.63 -5.21 -18.27
CA PHE A 40 -4.88 -4.92 -17.05
C PHE A 40 -4.07 -3.62 -17.18
N ALA A 41 -3.30 -3.44 -18.26
CA ALA A 41 -2.49 -2.25 -18.47
C ALA A 41 -3.35 -0.97 -18.48
N GLN A 42 -4.48 -1.01 -19.18
CA GLN A 42 -5.39 0.12 -19.26
C GLN A 42 -6.04 0.43 -17.91
N SER A 43 -6.60 -0.58 -17.23
CA SER A 43 -7.24 -0.44 -15.91
C SER A 43 -6.25 0.05 -14.87
N PHE A 44 -5.02 -0.49 -14.87
CA PHE A 44 -3.98 -0.10 -13.93
C PHE A 44 -3.55 1.35 -14.13
N VAL A 45 -3.27 1.79 -15.36
CA VAL A 45 -2.89 3.18 -15.64
C VAL A 45 -4.02 4.13 -15.26
N GLU A 46 -5.27 3.81 -15.61
CA GLU A 46 -6.41 4.66 -15.27
C GLU A 46 -6.60 4.78 -13.76
N ASN A 47 -6.46 3.69 -13.02
CA ASN A 47 -6.54 3.70 -11.55
C ASN A 47 -5.37 4.46 -10.90
N LEU A 48 -4.17 4.36 -11.49
CA LEU A 48 -2.97 4.95 -10.93
C LEU A 48 -2.94 6.48 -11.11
N VAL A 49 -3.26 6.97 -12.31
CA VAL A 49 -3.08 8.38 -12.67
C VAL A 49 -4.38 9.13 -12.96
N GLY A 50 -5.47 8.44 -13.29
CA GLY A 50 -6.76 9.05 -13.62
C GLY A 50 -6.65 10.08 -14.73
N GLY A 51 -7.27 11.25 -14.54
CA GLY A 51 -7.23 12.39 -15.48
C GLY A 51 -6.02 13.33 -15.30
N ARG A 52 -4.95 12.93 -14.60
CA ARG A 52 -3.85 13.82 -14.16
C ARG A 52 -2.65 13.82 -15.08
N VAL A 53 -2.69 13.05 -16.15
CA VAL A 53 -1.68 13.02 -17.21
C VAL A 53 -2.36 13.11 -18.57
N SER A 54 -1.61 13.50 -19.59
CA SER A 54 -2.12 13.58 -20.95
C SER A 54 -2.52 12.21 -21.53
N ALA A 55 -3.36 12.20 -22.56
CA ALA A 55 -3.73 10.96 -23.25
C ALA A 55 -2.50 10.26 -23.87
N ASP A 56 -1.53 11.02 -24.37
CA ASP A 56 -0.29 10.50 -24.92
C ASP A 56 0.57 9.83 -23.86
N ASN A 57 0.69 10.43 -22.67
CA ASN A 57 1.40 9.85 -21.54
C ASN A 57 0.73 8.57 -21.02
N LYS A 58 -0.62 8.53 -20.98
CA LYS A 58 -1.34 7.29 -20.66
C LYS A 58 -1.06 6.20 -21.70
N THR A 59 -1.13 6.53 -22.96
CA THR A 59 -0.85 5.58 -24.05
C THR A 59 0.57 5.05 -23.96
N TRP A 60 1.53 5.93 -23.67
CA TRP A 60 2.91 5.52 -23.43
C TRP A 60 3.02 4.51 -22.28
N ALA A 61 2.40 4.80 -21.13
CA ALA A 61 2.44 3.92 -19.96
C ALA A 61 1.77 2.56 -20.22
N ILE A 62 0.63 2.54 -20.92
CA ILE A 62 -0.07 1.30 -21.31
C ILE A 62 0.82 0.43 -22.22
N ASN A 63 1.47 1.04 -23.21
CA ASN A 63 2.38 0.33 -24.10
C ASN A 63 3.59 -0.20 -23.34
N TYR A 64 4.18 0.61 -22.45
CA TYR A 64 5.29 0.18 -21.60
C TYR A 64 4.92 -1.06 -20.78
N ILE A 65 3.76 -1.08 -20.12
CA ILE A 65 3.27 -2.22 -19.34
C ILE A 65 3.14 -3.46 -20.23
N SER A 66 2.51 -3.30 -21.41
CA SER A 66 2.29 -4.38 -22.35
C SER A 66 3.60 -5.00 -22.84
N ASP A 67 4.60 -4.16 -23.12
CA ASP A 67 5.94 -4.59 -23.53
C ASP A 67 6.67 -5.33 -22.39
N ARG A 68 6.59 -4.82 -21.16
CA ARG A 68 7.20 -5.47 -19.98
C ARG A 68 6.62 -6.86 -19.74
N ILE A 69 5.29 -6.99 -19.78
CA ILE A 69 4.61 -8.30 -19.61
C ILE A 69 4.97 -9.25 -20.78
N SER A 70 5.00 -8.75 -22.01
CA SER A 70 5.41 -9.54 -23.17
C SER A 70 6.86 -10.02 -23.09
N ALA A 71 7.71 -9.26 -22.40
CA ALA A 71 9.11 -9.62 -22.10
C ALA A 71 9.25 -10.57 -20.90
N GLY A 72 8.13 -10.99 -20.26
CA GLY A 72 8.10 -11.98 -19.18
C GLY A 72 8.06 -11.39 -17.76
N ALA A 73 7.88 -10.08 -17.59
CA ALA A 73 7.60 -9.50 -16.28
C ALA A 73 6.20 -9.93 -15.81
N THR A 74 6.06 -10.18 -14.50
CA THR A 74 4.75 -10.41 -13.91
C THR A 74 3.98 -9.08 -13.74
N GLN A 75 2.67 -9.15 -13.63
CA GLN A 75 1.85 -7.97 -13.29
C GLN A 75 2.33 -7.34 -11.96
N ALA A 76 2.71 -8.15 -10.97
CA ALA A 76 3.24 -7.70 -9.70
C ALA A 76 4.53 -6.88 -9.84
N ASP A 77 5.47 -7.36 -10.68
CA ASP A 77 6.71 -6.62 -10.96
C ASP A 77 6.41 -5.25 -11.56
N VAL A 78 5.49 -5.20 -12.53
CA VAL A 78 5.10 -3.97 -13.21
C VAL A 78 4.40 -3.00 -12.26
N ILE A 79 3.49 -3.48 -11.39
CA ILE A 79 2.83 -2.65 -10.37
C ILE A 79 3.88 -2.04 -9.43
N SER A 80 4.78 -2.88 -8.89
CA SER A 80 5.82 -2.41 -7.98
C SER A 80 6.74 -1.38 -8.64
N GLU A 81 7.19 -1.65 -9.87
CA GLU A 81 8.06 -0.77 -10.64
C GLU A 81 7.40 0.59 -10.90
N LEU A 82 6.16 0.59 -11.41
CA LEU A 82 5.50 1.83 -11.82
C LEU A 82 5.00 2.67 -10.64
N THR A 83 4.55 2.04 -9.57
CA THR A 83 4.16 2.79 -8.36
C THR A 83 5.37 3.47 -7.71
N GLN A 84 6.52 2.80 -7.68
CA GLN A 84 7.76 3.40 -7.17
C GLN A 84 8.27 4.50 -8.11
N ALA A 85 8.26 4.25 -9.43
CA ALA A 85 8.68 5.25 -10.42
C ALA A 85 7.81 6.51 -10.35
N LEU A 86 6.47 6.36 -10.29
CA LEU A 86 5.56 7.50 -10.14
C LEU A 86 5.80 8.25 -8.83
N SER A 87 5.97 7.52 -7.72
CA SER A 87 6.21 8.13 -6.40
C SER A 87 7.47 8.99 -6.35
N ALA A 88 8.50 8.64 -7.14
CA ALA A 88 9.76 9.35 -7.19
C ALA A 88 9.75 10.59 -8.10
N ILE A 89 8.70 10.81 -8.87
CA ILE A 89 8.60 11.98 -9.76
C ILE A 89 8.31 13.24 -8.93
N PRO A 90 9.11 14.32 -9.08
CA PRO A 90 8.88 15.55 -8.33
C PRO A 90 7.58 16.24 -8.74
N GLU A 91 6.94 16.92 -7.80
CA GLU A 91 5.72 17.70 -8.05
C GLU A 91 5.86 18.71 -9.19
N SER A 92 7.07 19.26 -9.37
CA SER A 92 7.38 20.23 -10.43
C SER A 92 7.47 19.62 -11.84
N ASP A 93 7.40 18.30 -11.99
CA ASP A 93 7.41 17.66 -13.30
C ASP A 93 6.15 18.05 -14.09
N PRO A 94 6.28 18.60 -15.33
CA PRO A 94 5.15 19.13 -16.06
C PRO A 94 4.19 18.05 -16.59
N ASP A 95 4.66 16.81 -16.73
CA ASP A 95 3.90 15.73 -17.34
C ASP A 95 3.27 14.79 -16.29
N TRP A 96 3.99 14.48 -15.23
CA TRP A 96 3.62 13.47 -14.25
C TRP A 96 3.52 13.98 -12.80
N GLY A 97 3.99 15.19 -12.51
CA GLY A 97 4.06 15.73 -11.14
C GLY A 97 2.70 15.76 -10.44
N GLN A 98 1.63 16.13 -11.15
CA GLN A 98 0.28 16.13 -10.59
C GLN A 98 -0.19 14.71 -10.22
N ALA A 99 0.12 13.71 -11.06
CA ALA A 99 -0.23 12.32 -10.78
C ALA A 99 0.59 11.76 -9.60
N SER A 100 1.90 12.07 -9.55
CA SER A 100 2.78 11.72 -8.45
C SER A 100 2.29 12.29 -7.11
N THR A 101 2.00 13.58 -7.05
CA THR A 101 1.48 14.24 -5.84
C THR A 101 0.18 13.59 -5.37
N TYR A 102 -0.75 13.34 -6.27
CA TYR A 102 -2.02 12.68 -5.94
C TYR A 102 -1.80 11.25 -5.41
N HIS A 103 -0.95 10.48 -6.08
CA HIS A 103 -0.61 9.12 -5.68
C HIS A 103 0.01 9.09 -4.27
N ASN A 104 1.05 9.89 -4.05
CA ASN A 104 1.77 9.95 -2.77
C ASN A 104 0.86 10.42 -1.63
N THR A 105 0.05 11.47 -1.87
CA THR A 105 -0.93 11.95 -0.88
C THR A 105 -1.96 10.87 -0.56
N GLY A 106 -2.50 10.20 -1.57
CA GLY A 106 -3.47 9.12 -1.36
C GLY A 106 -2.91 7.97 -0.54
N ILE A 107 -1.64 7.60 -0.76
CA ILE A 107 -0.97 6.56 0.01
C ILE A 107 -0.69 7.04 1.44
N ALA A 108 -0.14 8.23 1.64
CA ALA A 108 0.14 8.77 2.98
C ALA A 108 -1.13 8.82 3.84
N VAL A 109 -2.25 9.31 3.28
CA VAL A 109 -3.55 9.32 3.95
C VAL A 109 -4.02 7.91 4.29
N LYS A 110 -3.86 6.94 3.38
CA LYS A 110 -4.23 5.54 3.64
C LYS A 110 -3.38 4.91 4.74
N ILE A 111 -2.05 5.15 4.74
CA ILE A 111 -1.17 4.65 5.81
C ILE A 111 -1.66 5.15 7.16
N VAL A 112 -1.81 6.47 7.32
CA VAL A 112 -2.24 7.06 8.59
C VAL A 112 -3.63 6.54 8.99
N SER A 113 -4.64 6.66 8.12
CA SER A 113 -6.01 6.29 8.44
C SER A 113 -6.19 4.80 8.74
N ARG A 114 -5.45 3.92 8.06
CA ARG A 114 -5.53 2.48 8.29
C ARG A 114 -4.85 2.05 9.58
N LEU A 115 -3.77 2.69 9.96
CA LEU A 115 -3.08 2.38 11.20
C LEU A 115 -3.81 2.95 12.43
N THR A 116 -4.25 4.20 12.35
CA THR A 116 -4.83 4.92 13.50
C THR A 116 -6.36 4.82 13.60
N GLY A 117 -7.06 4.45 12.51
CA GLY A 117 -8.52 4.54 12.48
C GLY A 117 -8.98 5.99 12.65
N ASN A 118 -9.98 6.21 13.51
CA ASN A 118 -10.52 7.53 13.86
C ASN A 118 -10.15 7.94 15.30
N THR A 119 -9.04 7.43 15.83
CA THR A 119 -8.65 7.63 17.24
C THR A 119 -7.82 8.88 17.47
N ILE A 120 -7.33 9.52 16.40
CA ILE A 120 -6.55 10.76 16.46
C ILE A 120 -7.32 11.92 15.83
N THR A 121 -6.95 13.16 16.16
CA THR A 121 -7.55 14.35 15.57
C THR A 121 -7.15 14.54 14.11
N ALA A 122 -7.92 15.35 13.37
CA ALA A 122 -7.58 15.70 11.99
C ALA A 122 -6.24 16.46 11.87
N GLU A 123 -5.85 17.23 12.88
CA GLU A 123 -4.58 17.96 12.92
C GLU A 123 -3.39 17.00 13.06
N GLU A 124 -3.50 16.03 13.96
CA GLU A 124 -2.49 14.99 14.17
C GLU A 124 -2.35 14.10 12.94
N ALA A 125 -3.47 13.67 12.36
CA ALA A 125 -3.47 12.92 11.12
C ALA A 125 -2.82 13.70 9.97
N GLY A 126 -3.14 15.00 9.85
CA GLY A 126 -2.53 15.89 8.86
C GLY A 126 -1.01 16.03 9.05
N SER A 127 -0.56 16.15 10.30
CA SER A 127 0.87 16.22 10.63
C SER A 127 1.62 14.93 10.25
N ALA A 128 1.03 13.75 10.53
CA ALA A 128 1.61 12.47 10.15
C ALA A 128 1.64 12.28 8.63
N VAL A 129 0.58 12.68 7.93
CA VAL A 129 0.54 12.64 6.45
C VAL A 129 1.65 13.51 5.86
N ASN A 130 1.79 14.76 6.34
CA ASN A 130 2.83 15.66 5.86
C ASN A 130 4.23 15.11 6.10
N TYR A 131 4.48 14.53 7.27
CA TYR A 131 5.76 13.88 7.55
C TYR A 131 6.07 12.77 6.53
N ILE A 132 5.11 11.89 6.23
CA ILE A 132 5.29 10.83 5.25
C ILE A 132 5.59 11.41 3.86
N LEU A 133 4.87 12.46 3.46
CA LEU A 133 5.09 13.12 2.16
C LEU A 133 6.49 13.75 2.07
N ASP A 134 6.97 14.41 3.12
CA ASP A 134 8.31 15.00 3.18
C ASP A 134 9.39 13.90 3.08
N GLN A 135 9.18 12.75 3.71
CA GLN A 135 10.11 11.62 3.61
C GLN A 135 10.14 11.02 2.19
N ILE A 136 8.97 10.85 1.56
CA ILE A 136 8.89 10.40 0.17
C ILE A 136 9.59 11.41 -0.75
N ALA A 137 9.36 12.71 -0.58
CA ALA A 137 10.01 13.75 -1.35
C ALA A 137 11.55 13.76 -1.15
N SER A 138 12.03 13.33 0.01
CA SER A 138 13.46 13.14 0.29
C SER A 138 14.06 11.85 -0.27
N GLY A 139 13.26 11.02 -0.95
CA GLY A 139 13.70 9.78 -1.62
C GLY A 139 13.43 8.49 -0.83
N GLN A 140 12.68 8.56 0.28
CA GLN A 140 12.23 7.33 0.97
C GLN A 140 11.18 6.60 0.14
N THR A 141 11.22 5.27 0.18
CA THR A 141 10.20 4.46 -0.51
C THR A 141 8.91 4.39 0.30
N ILE A 142 7.79 4.15 -0.39
CA ILE A 142 6.49 3.89 0.26
C ILE A 142 6.60 2.73 1.25
N GLY A 143 7.31 1.65 0.89
CA GLY A 143 7.54 0.50 1.77
C GLY A 143 8.24 0.88 3.06
N ALA A 144 9.30 1.71 2.98
CA ALA A 144 10.00 2.23 4.15
C ALA A 144 9.11 3.08 5.04
N MET A 145 8.19 3.86 4.44
CA MET A 145 7.23 4.66 5.21
C MET A 145 6.18 3.81 5.92
N VAL A 146 5.72 2.74 5.31
CA VAL A 146 4.82 1.77 5.98
C VAL A 146 5.52 1.12 7.17
N GLU A 147 6.76 0.64 6.98
CA GLU A 147 7.58 0.04 8.04
C GLU A 147 7.82 1.01 9.20
N TRP A 148 8.21 2.25 8.87
CA TRP A 148 8.41 3.29 9.86
C TRP A 148 7.12 3.56 10.65
N ALA A 149 5.98 3.72 9.99
CA ALA A 149 4.71 4.04 10.63
C ALA A 149 4.24 2.93 11.56
N ILE A 150 4.40 1.66 11.15
CA ILE A 150 4.10 0.49 11.99
C ILE A 150 5.01 0.47 13.21
N THR A 151 6.32 0.63 13.04
CA THR A 151 7.30 0.60 14.13
C THR A 151 7.10 1.77 15.09
N ALA A 152 6.80 2.96 14.57
CA ALA A 152 6.51 4.13 15.38
C ALA A 152 5.28 3.89 16.26
N LEU A 153 4.18 3.37 15.69
CA LEU A 153 2.95 3.13 16.42
C LEU A 153 3.10 2.02 17.47
N ASP A 154 3.79 0.92 17.14
CA ASP A 154 4.10 -0.19 18.05
C ASP A 154 4.94 0.25 19.27
N SER A 155 5.72 1.31 19.13
CA SER A 155 6.57 1.86 20.20
C SER A 155 5.86 2.83 21.15
N ILE A 156 4.61 3.23 20.85
CA ILE A 156 3.87 4.22 21.63
C ILE A 156 3.19 3.56 22.85
N ASP A 157 3.38 4.16 24.04
CA ASP A 157 2.67 3.73 25.23
C ASP A 157 1.17 4.03 25.13
N HIS A 158 0.32 3.05 25.48
CA HIS A 158 -1.14 3.21 25.42
C HIS A 158 -1.67 4.34 26.31
N SER A 159 -0.90 4.84 27.25
CA SER A 159 -1.22 6.01 28.06
C SER A 159 -0.85 7.34 27.43
N ASP A 160 -0.23 7.34 26.22
CA ASP A 160 0.07 8.57 25.50
C ASP A 160 -1.22 9.34 25.19
N PRO A 161 -1.31 10.63 25.54
CA PRO A 161 -2.56 11.39 25.40
C PRO A 161 -2.98 11.65 23.95
N THR A 162 -2.05 11.52 23.01
CA THR A 162 -2.27 11.81 21.58
C THR A 162 -2.42 10.54 20.76
N TRP A 163 -1.52 9.59 20.95
CA TRP A 163 -1.41 8.41 20.09
C TRP A 163 -1.74 7.10 20.80
N GLY A 164 -1.96 7.13 22.13
CA GLY A 164 -2.19 5.91 22.93
C GLY A 164 -3.39 5.08 22.46
N ASP A 165 -4.51 5.74 22.12
CA ASP A 165 -5.70 5.05 21.60
C ASP A 165 -5.43 4.42 20.23
N ALA A 166 -4.62 5.07 19.37
CA ALA A 166 -4.22 4.54 18.09
C ALA A 166 -3.32 3.31 18.25
N ALA A 167 -2.35 3.37 19.16
CA ALA A 167 -1.47 2.25 19.49
C ALA A 167 -2.26 1.05 20.04
N ALA A 168 -3.18 1.28 20.97
CA ALA A 168 -4.04 0.25 21.50
C ALA A 168 -4.95 -0.39 20.44
N LEU A 169 -5.50 0.41 19.54
CA LEU A 169 -6.27 -0.08 18.38
C LEU A 169 -5.42 -0.95 17.45
N PHE A 170 -4.19 -0.54 17.19
CA PHE A 170 -3.25 -1.27 16.34
C PHE A 170 -2.92 -2.64 16.94
N ASP A 171 -2.58 -2.71 18.22
CA ASP A 171 -2.29 -3.95 18.94
C ASP A 171 -3.49 -4.89 18.97
N ASN A 172 -4.68 -4.37 19.24
CA ASN A 172 -5.91 -5.16 19.17
C ASN A 172 -6.13 -5.78 17.79
N ARG A 173 -5.84 -5.04 16.71
CA ARG A 173 -5.93 -5.57 15.34
C ARG A 173 -4.92 -6.67 15.07
N ILE A 174 -3.70 -6.55 15.59
CA ILE A 174 -2.68 -7.61 15.50
C ILE A 174 -3.16 -8.85 16.23
N GLU A 175 -3.67 -8.71 17.45
CA GLU A 175 -4.19 -9.84 18.24
C GLU A 175 -5.36 -10.54 17.57
N VAL A 176 -6.33 -9.79 17.04
CA VAL A 176 -7.45 -10.34 16.27
C VAL A 176 -6.96 -11.07 15.04
N SER A 177 -6.04 -10.48 14.28
CA SER A 177 -5.45 -11.12 13.10
C SER A 177 -4.72 -12.41 13.44
N ARG A 178 -3.95 -12.40 14.54
CA ARG A 178 -3.25 -13.60 15.04
C ARG A 178 -4.23 -14.68 15.46
N TYR A 179 -5.26 -14.33 16.22
CA TYR A 179 -6.28 -15.26 16.69
C TYR A 179 -6.93 -16.01 15.49
N TYR A 180 -7.37 -15.28 14.47
CA TYR A 180 -7.98 -15.90 13.30
C TYR A 180 -7.00 -16.66 12.40
N SER A 181 -5.75 -16.22 12.34
CA SER A 181 -4.74 -16.82 11.45
C SER A 181 -4.07 -18.04 12.06
N VAL A 182 -3.83 -18.03 13.37
CA VAL A 182 -3.04 -19.06 14.07
C VAL A 182 -3.94 -19.94 14.92
N ASP A 183 -4.78 -19.34 15.78
CA ASP A 183 -5.55 -20.11 16.77
C ASP A 183 -6.80 -20.75 16.17
N LYS A 184 -7.43 -20.11 15.20
CA LYS A 184 -8.63 -20.63 14.49
C LYS A 184 -8.32 -21.26 13.12
N ILE A 185 -7.05 -21.32 12.73
CA ILE A 185 -6.57 -22.02 11.52
C ILE A 185 -7.41 -21.67 10.28
N GLY A 186 -7.59 -20.38 10.01
CA GLY A 186 -8.13 -19.93 8.72
C GLY A 186 -9.53 -20.44 8.36
N THR A 187 -10.41 -20.65 9.34
CA THR A 187 -11.80 -21.09 9.08
C THR A 187 -12.70 -19.96 8.55
N VAL A 188 -12.19 -18.74 8.42
CA VAL A 188 -12.94 -17.60 7.87
C VAL A 188 -12.83 -17.62 6.34
N PRO A 189 -13.93 -17.84 5.62
CA PRO A 189 -13.91 -18.16 4.19
C PRO A 189 -13.74 -16.95 3.26
N SER A 190 -13.60 -15.72 3.78
CA SER A 190 -13.62 -14.52 2.93
C SER A 190 -12.74 -13.40 3.47
N LEU A 191 -11.92 -12.81 2.58
CA LEU A 191 -11.13 -11.60 2.83
C LEU A 191 -12.00 -10.42 3.30
N LEU A 192 -13.22 -10.32 2.78
CA LEU A 192 -14.18 -9.27 3.12
C LEU A 192 -14.60 -9.34 4.61
N ILE A 193 -14.78 -10.55 5.15
CA ILE A 193 -15.10 -10.74 6.58
C ILE A 193 -13.90 -10.32 7.44
N LEU A 194 -12.67 -10.68 7.05
CA LEU A 194 -11.46 -10.26 7.75
C LEU A 194 -11.27 -8.74 7.70
N GLN A 195 -11.53 -8.11 6.57
CA GLN A 195 -11.48 -6.65 6.42
C GLN A 195 -12.51 -5.96 7.32
N ASN A 196 -13.73 -6.47 7.42
CA ASN A 196 -14.78 -5.91 8.27
C ASN A 196 -14.52 -6.09 9.78
N LEU A 197 -13.72 -7.09 10.17
CA LEU A 197 -13.32 -7.28 11.58
C LEU A 197 -12.19 -6.32 11.99
N LEU A 198 -11.47 -5.75 11.04
CA LEU A 198 -10.32 -4.87 11.26
C LEU A 198 -10.66 -3.38 11.05
N THR A 199 -11.89 -3.06 10.67
CA THR A 199 -12.41 -1.68 10.56
C THR A 199 -13.19 -1.27 11.78
#